data_6362d70d4125eb1cd286fbb96f0deb6e
#
_entry.id   6362d70d4125eb1cd286fbb96f0deb6e
#
_cell.length_a   1.000
_cell.length_b   1.000
_cell.length_c   1.000
_cell.angle_alpha   90.00
_cell.angle_beta   90.00
_cell.angle_gamma   90.00
#
_symmetry.space_group_name_H-M   'P 1'
#
loop_
_entity.id
_entity.type
_entity.pdbx_description
1 polymer ?
#
loop_
_entity_poly.entity_id
_entity_poly.type
_entity_poly.pdbx_seq_one_letter_code
_entity_poly.pdbx_strand_id
1 'polypeptide(L)'
;MRLADLPKYFSPKSPTFSDSPAATATDSFSITDVMASLGLATSKARMGIELFLAKHGINKPDEAVESLYHYALTQAHKYSALQKLNEDDRSSVLQILANYAFQDYARSAASKKACPDCDGGFIEAEVFTTKQHMHFAAREILNFNRKLGVKVKPYEHMEHRAIRDCVKVICKTCNGKGEVSHSCRCNGRGEVLDKKETEKQGIPVYKTCCKCTGRGYSRLPAEDVRREICDKVFDLPETSWRRNIKPFYEMLIQECFKEQENAEKALSIVTKRESITINQQFHGNIHCMNGGSGLS
;
A
#
# COMPACT_ATOMS: atom_id res chain seq x y z
N MET A 1 -6.25 10.22 -20.81
CA MET A 1 -5.73 9.08 -20.02
C MET A 1 -5.83 9.44 -18.54
N ARG A 2 -6.14 8.49 -17.66
CA ARG A 2 -6.17 8.70 -16.21
C ARG A 2 -4.86 8.23 -15.58
N LEU A 3 -4.48 8.87 -14.48
CA LEU A 3 -3.27 8.52 -13.73
C LEU A 3 -3.30 7.03 -13.28
N ALA A 4 -4.47 6.55 -12.86
CA ALA A 4 -4.68 5.16 -12.46
C ALA A 4 -4.42 4.11 -13.57
N ASP A 5 -4.38 4.54 -14.84
CA ASP A 5 -4.10 3.63 -15.96
C ASP A 5 -2.59 3.48 -16.23
N LEU A 6 -1.75 4.39 -15.71
CA LEU A 6 -0.30 4.37 -15.92
C LEU A 6 0.37 3.04 -15.53
N PRO A 7 0.08 2.41 -14.38
CA PRO A 7 0.76 1.19 -13.98
C PRO A 7 0.63 0.05 -15.00
N LYS A 8 -0.43 0.04 -15.81
CA LYS A 8 -0.64 -0.97 -16.87
C LYS A 8 0.42 -0.93 -17.96
N TYR A 9 1.00 0.26 -18.21
CA TYR A 9 2.03 0.44 -19.23
C TYR A 9 3.44 0.07 -18.75
N PHE A 10 3.64 0.03 -17.43
CA PHE A 10 4.90 -0.37 -16.79
C PHE A 10 4.91 -1.85 -16.36
N SER A 11 3.76 -2.52 -16.39
CA SER A 11 3.68 -3.94 -16.06
C SER A 11 4.13 -4.79 -17.24
N PRO A 12 4.85 -5.91 -17.01
CA PRO A 12 5.21 -6.82 -18.06
C PRO A 12 3.94 -7.38 -18.72
N LYS A 13 3.87 -7.30 -20.05
CA LYS A 13 2.75 -7.88 -20.80
C LYS A 13 2.93 -9.39 -20.85
N SER A 14 1.88 -10.13 -20.50
CA SER A 14 1.85 -11.57 -20.77
C SER A 14 1.97 -11.82 -22.27
N PRO A 15 2.75 -12.79 -22.73
CA PRO A 15 2.81 -13.14 -24.15
C PRO A 15 1.40 -13.55 -24.61
N THR A 16 0.88 -12.84 -25.59
CA THR A 16 -0.40 -13.19 -26.21
C THR A 16 -0.13 -14.23 -27.30
N PHE A 17 -0.51 -15.47 -27.04
CA PHE A 17 -0.47 -16.54 -28.04
C PHE A 17 -1.73 -16.52 -28.93
N SER A 18 -2.04 -15.37 -29.50
CA SER A 18 -3.17 -15.23 -30.39
C SER A 18 -2.67 -15.11 -31.82
N ASP A 19 -3.08 -16.05 -32.67
CA ASP A 19 -2.87 -15.98 -34.13
C ASP A 19 -3.74 -14.92 -34.81
N SER A 20 -4.56 -14.20 -34.04
CA SER A 20 -5.33 -13.10 -34.59
C SER A 20 -4.40 -11.94 -34.94
N PRO A 21 -4.50 -11.36 -36.16
CA PRO A 21 -3.75 -10.16 -36.47
C PRO A 21 -4.08 -9.08 -35.47
N ALA A 22 -3.04 -8.38 -34.98
CA ALA A 22 -3.21 -7.29 -34.03
C ALA A 22 -4.20 -6.30 -34.65
N ALA A 23 -5.35 -6.11 -33.99
CA ALA A 23 -6.31 -5.11 -34.43
C ALA A 23 -5.56 -3.77 -34.46
N THR A 24 -5.54 -3.11 -35.59
CA THR A 24 -5.04 -1.75 -35.77
C THR A 24 -6.01 -0.79 -35.06
N ALA A 25 -6.07 -0.88 -33.75
CA ALA A 25 -6.82 0.07 -32.92
C ALA A 25 -6.07 1.39 -32.94
N THR A 26 -6.48 2.28 -33.81
CA THR A 26 -5.94 3.63 -34.00
C THR A 26 -6.09 4.50 -32.76
N ASP A 27 -6.84 4.08 -31.73
CA ASP A 27 -7.15 4.89 -30.55
C ASP A 27 -6.40 4.51 -29.27
N SER A 28 -5.54 3.50 -29.28
CA SER A 28 -4.74 3.15 -28.12
C SER A 28 -3.47 4.00 -28.04
N PHE A 29 -3.17 4.53 -26.83
CA PHE A 29 -1.90 5.18 -26.59
C PHE A 29 -0.76 4.18 -26.72
N SER A 30 0.27 4.52 -27.49
CA SER A 30 1.52 3.78 -27.51
C SER A 30 2.31 4.06 -26.20
N ILE A 31 3.28 3.21 -25.89
CA ILE A 31 4.18 3.45 -24.75
C ILE A 31 4.92 4.77 -24.93
N THR A 32 5.32 5.10 -26.14
CA THR A 32 6.00 6.35 -26.47
C THR A 32 5.11 7.56 -26.18
N ASP A 33 3.83 7.52 -26.58
CA ASP A 33 2.86 8.58 -26.29
C ASP A 33 2.65 8.77 -24.79
N VAL A 34 2.58 7.66 -24.06
CA VAL A 34 2.45 7.68 -22.59
C VAL A 34 3.67 8.33 -21.94
N MET A 35 4.89 7.96 -22.37
CA MET A 35 6.13 8.54 -21.85
C MET A 35 6.26 10.03 -22.17
N ALA A 36 5.92 10.43 -23.39
CA ALA A 36 5.92 11.83 -23.79
C ALA A 36 4.88 12.63 -22.97
N SER A 37 3.67 12.11 -22.84
CA SER A 37 2.61 12.72 -22.02
C SER A 37 3.00 12.84 -20.56
N LEU A 38 3.66 11.81 -20.01
CA LEU A 38 4.15 11.81 -18.65
C LEU A 38 5.24 12.87 -18.44
N GLY A 39 6.20 12.99 -19.37
CA GLY A 39 7.23 14.03 -19.34
C GLY A 39 6.63 15.44 -19.34
N LEU A 40 5.64 15.71 -20.21
CA LEU A 40 4.93 16.99 -20.26
C LEU A 40 4.09 17.25 -18.99
N ALA A 41 3.46 16.22 -18.42
CA ALA A 41 2.71 16.36 -17.19
C ALA A 41 3.65 16.60 -15.99
N THR A 42 4.82 15.94 -15.96
CA THR A 42 5.85 16.11 -14.92
C THR A 42 6.36 17.55 -14.88
N SER A 43 6.48 18.24 -16.01
CA SER A 43 6.87 19.66 -16.02
C SER A 43 5.89 20.56 -15.28
N LYS A 44 4.62 20.15 -15.14
CA LYS A 44 3.54 20.94 -14.51
C LYS A 44 3.21 20.50 -13.10
N ALA A 45 3.32 19.21 -12.81
CA ALA A 45 2.91 18.59 -11.53
C ALA A 45 3.92 17.54 -11.09
N ARG A 46 5.18 17.93 -10.97
CA ARG A 46 6.31 17.03 -10.69
C ARG A 46 6.08 16.21 -9.42
N MET A 47 5.86 16.87 -8.29
CA MET A 47 5.71 16.20 -6.99
C MET A 47 4.56 15.19 -7.01
N GLY A 48 3.43 15.52 -7.60
CA GLY A 48 2.27 14.62 -7.66
C GLY A 48 2.53 13.38 -8.50
N ILE A 49 3.27 13.51 -9.61
CA ILE A 49 3.66 12.36 -10.45
C ILE A 49 4.70 11.49 -9.73
N GLU A 50 5.72 12.07 -9.12
CA GLU A 50 6.73 11.36 -8.34
C GLU A 50 6.08 10.56 -7.22
N LEU A 51 5.19 11.18 -6.44
CA LEU A 51 4.41 10.54 -5.38
C LEU A 51 3.58 9.36 -5.90
N PHE A 52 2.90 9.55 -7.04
CA PHE A 52 2.06 8.51 -7.63
C PHE A 52 2.88 7.32 -8.15
N LEU A 53 3.95 7.57 -8.88
CA LEU A 53 4.82 6.51 -9.42
C LEU A 53 5.50 5.72 -8.31
N ALA A 54 5.97 6.41 -7.26
CA ALA A 54 6.55 5.77 -6.09
C ALA A 54 5.53 4.93 -5.30
N LYS A 55 4.28 5.42 -5.15
CA LYS A 55 3.17 4.67 -4.52
C LYS A 55 2.88 3.34 -5.21
N HIS A 56 3.01 3.31 -6.53
CA HIS A 56 2.79 2.10 -7.34
C HIS A 56 4.05 1.27 -7.57
N GLY A 57 5.17 1.63 -6.93
CA GLY A 57 6.44 0.91 -7.03
C GLY A 57 7.11 0.97 -8.41
N ILE A 58 6.75 1.96 -9.23
CA ILE A 58 7.35 2.20 -10.54
C ILE A 58 8.70 2.91 -10.36
N ASN A 59 8.73 3.94 -9.52
CA ASN A 59 9.94 4.66 -9.13
C ASN A 59 10.30 4.36 -7.67
N LYS A 60 11.55 4.62 -7.30
CA LYS A 60 11.99 4.57 -5.91
C LYS A 60 11.30 5.67 -5.10
N PRO A 61 11.02 5.43 -3.81
CA PRO A 61 10.35 6.41 -2.96
C PRO A 61 11.20 7.63 -2.60
N ASP A 62 12.54 7.53 -2.74
CA ASP A 62 13.48 8.53 -2.25
C ASP A 62 13.23 9.92 -2.86
N GLU A 63 13.07 9.99 -4.19
CA GLU A 63 12.78 11.25 -4.91
C GLU A 63 11.45 11.88 -4.47
N ALA A 64 10.42 11.05 -4.29
CA ALA A 64 9.10 11.50 -3.84
C ALA A 64 9.14 12.03 -2.40
N VAL A 65 9.88 11.37 -1.51
CA VAL A 65 10.08 11.80 -0.13
C VAL A 65 10.90 13.09 -0.07
N GLU A 66 11.93 13.22 -0.91
CA GLU A 66 12.73 14.42 -1.01
C GLU A 66 11.92 15.63 -1.50
N SER A 67 11.11 15.46 -2.55
CA SER A 67 10.19 16.49 -3.03
C SER A 67 9.20 16.92 -1.94
N LEU A 68 8.66 15.97 -1.17
CA LEU A 68 7.77 16.25 -0.05
C LEU A 68 8.50 16.93 1.11
N TYR A 69 9.76 16.58 1.39
CA TYR A 69 10.60 17.24 2.37
C TYR A 69 10.87 18.71 2.01
N HIS A 70 11.22 18.98 0.74
CA HIS A 70 11.38 20.35 0.27
C HIS A 70 10.10 21.17 0.40
N TYR A 71 8.96 20.57 0.07
CA TYR A 71 7.67 21.21 0.35
C TYR A 71 7.46 21.49 1.82
N ALA A 72 7.75 20.51 2.70
CA ALA A 72 7.64 20.67 4.15
C ALA A 72 8.51 21.83 4.68
N LEU A 73 9.73 22.00 4.16
CA LEU A 73 10.60 23.13 4.48
C LEU A 73 9.95 24.47 4.16
N THR A 74 9.30 24.58 3.00
CA THR A 74 8.61 25.82 2.60
C THR A 74 7.41 26.15 3.49
N GLN A 75 6.75 25.12 4.08
CA GLN A 75 5.59 25.32 4.94
C GLN A 75 5.92 25.42 6.44
N ALA A 76 7.12 24.99 6.85
CA ALA A 76 7.53 24.94 8.26
C ALA A 76 7.45 26.32 8.94
N HIS A 77 7.65 27.42 8.20
CA HIS A 77 7.56 28.78 8.73
C HIS A 77 6.17 29.16 9.25
N LYS A 78 5.12 28.45 8.85
CA LYS A 78 3.74 28.69 9.33
C LYS A 78 3.48 28.11 10.72
N TYR A 79 4.38 27.27 11.22
CA TYR A 79 4.21 26.53 12.47
C TYR A 79 5.27 26.96 13.49
N SER A 80 4.88 27.78 14.46
CA SER A 80 5.80 28.34 15.45
C SER A 80 6.58 27.30 16.25
N ALA A 81 6.03 26.10 16.45
CA ALA A 81 6.73 25.02 17.13
C ALA A 81 7.92 24.48 16.34
N LEU A 82 7.80 24.40 15.01
CA LEU A 82 8.90 23.98 14.15
C LEU A 82 9.96 25.07 13.98
N GLN A 83 9.54 26.34 14.02
CA GLN A 83 10.47 27.48 13.97
C GLN A 83 11.40 27.57 15.20
N LYS A 84 10.92 27.17 16.38
CA LYS A 84 11.68 27.20 17.63
C LYS A 84 12.74 26.11 17.74
N LEU A 85 12.69 25.11 16.88
CA LEU A 85 13.69 24.04 16.86
C LEU A 85 14.99 24.55 16.23
N ASN A 86 16.11 23.99 16.68
CA ASN A 86 17.40 24.14 16.01
C ASN A 86 17.28 23.68 14.54
N GLU A 87 18.17 24.15 13.68
CA GLU A 87 18.11 23.85 12.26
C GLU A 87 18.29 22.35 11.99
N ASP A 88 19.20 21.68 12.70
CA ASP A 88 19.45 20.26 12.58
C ASP A 88 18.25 19.42 13.07
N ASP A 89 17.70 19.77 14.24
CA ASP A 89 16.53 19.08 14.79
C ASP A 89 15.30 19.29 13.90
N ARG A 90 15.10 20.51 13.40
CA ARG A 90 14.01 20.82 12.47
C ARG A 90 14.13 20.02 11.18
N SER A 91 15.33 19.96 10.59
CA SER A 91 15.60 19.17 9.39
C SER A 91 15.29 17.68 9.62
N SER A 92 15.78 17.13 10.72
CA SER A 92 15.55 15.72 11.09
C SER A 92 14.06 15.42 11.31
N VAL A 93 13.34 16.28 12.04
CA VAL A 93 11.90 16.15 12.25
C VAL A 93 11.13 16.22 10.94
N LEU A 94 11.43 17.18 10.07
CA LEU A 94 10.76 17.31 8.77
C LEU A 94 11.02 16.12 7.87
N GLN A 95 12.22 15.56 7.89
CA GLN A 95 12.56 14.34 7.14
C GLN A 95 11.74 13.14 7.63
N ILE A 96 11.63 12.97 8.95
CA ILE A 96 10.79 11.91 9.54
C ILE A 96 9.33 12.12 9.13
N LEU A 97 8.80 13.33 9.26
CA LEU A 97 7.42 13.64 8.92
C LEU A 97 7.11 13.40 7.44
N ALA A 98 8.02 13.81 6.53
CA ALA A 98 7.88 13.57 5.09
C ALA A 98 7.86 12.08 4.76
N ASN A 99 8.78 11.30 5.34
CA ASN A 99 8.85 9.86 5.15
C ASN A 99 7.55 9.16 5.62
N TYR A 100 7.09 9.47 6.83
CA TYR A 100 5.87 8.88 7.36
C TYR A 100 4.60 9.35 6.64
N ALA A 101 4.56 10.61 6.18
CA ALA A 101 3.46 11.12 5.37
C ALA A 101 3.37 10.39 4.02
N PHE A 102 4.50 10.16 3.36
CA PHE A 102 4.56 9.34 2.16
C PHE A 102 4.12 7.90 2.43
N GLN A 103 4.59 7.26 3.51
CA GLN A 103 4.19 5.91 3.88
C GLN A 103 2.69 5.80 4.14
N ASP A 104 2.05 6.78 4.79
CA ASP A 104 0.59 6.78 5.00
C ASP A 104 -0.17 6.99 3.68
N TYR A 105 0.32 7.88 2.82
CA TYR A 105 -0.23 8.11 1.49
C TYR A 105 -0.11 6.88 0.57
N ALA A 106 1.03 6.18 0.61
CA ALA A 106 1.29 5.00 -0.21
C ALA A 106 0.48 3.77 0.23
N ARG A 107 -0.10 3.77 1.44
CA ARG A 107 -0.90 2.65 1.94
C ARG A 107 -2.15 2.42 1.08
N SER A 108 -2.47 1.15 0.92
CA SER A 108 -3.69 0.67 0.27
C SER A 108 -4.21 -0.59 0.97
N ALA A 109 -5.40 -1.04 0.60
CA ALA A 109 -5.94 -2.31 1.09
C ALA A 109 -5.08 -3.53 0.67
N ALA A 110 -4.36 -3.42 -0.44
CA ALA A 110 -3.46 -4.45 -0.95
C ALA A 110 -2.06 -4.39 -0.35
N SER A 111 -1.67 -3.26 0.28
CA SER A 111 -0.35 -3.13 0.88
C SER A 111 -0.19 -4.02 2.09
N LYS A 112 1.01 -4.54 2.30
CA LYS A 112 1.36 -5.47 3.36
C LYS A 112 2.52 -4.92 4.17
N LYS A 113 2.63 -5.36 5.42
CA LYS A 113 3.80 -5.14 6.28
C LYS A 113 4.28 -6.46 6.84
N ALA A 114 5.54 -6.54 7.22
CA ALA A 114 6.04 -7.67 7.99
C ALA A 114 5.23 -7.84 9.27
N CYS A 115 4.97 -9.09 9.64
CA CYS A 115 4.25 -9.38 10.88
C CYS A 115 5.13 -9.00 12.09
N PRO A 116 4.63 -8.16 13.02
CA PRO A 116 5.44 -7.76 14.19
C PRO A 116 5.61 -8.88 15.23
N ASP A 117 4.78 -9.94 15.16
CA ASP A 117 4.69 -10.95 16.19
C ASP A 117 5.46 -12.23 15.86
N CYS A 118 6.14 -12.28 14.73
CA CYS A 118 6.83 -13.50 14.29
C CYS A 118 8.01 -13.19 13.35
N ASP A 119 8.88 -14.15 13.18
CA ASP A 119 9.90 -14.16 12.15
C ASP A 119 9.48 -15.09 11.01
N GLY A 120 9.28 -14.52 9.83
CA GLY A 120 8.92 -15.26 8.63
C GLY A 120 7.64 -16.11 8.73
N GLY A 121 6.72 -15.81 9.65
CA GLY A 121 5.46 -16.55 9.83
C GLY A 121 5.46 -17.54 10.98
N PHE A 122 6.59 -17.74 11.66
CA PHE A 122 6.73 -18.70 12.76
C PHE A 122 7.17 -18.01 14.04
N ILE A 123 6.71 -18.58 15.16
CA ILE A 123 7.08 -18.18 16.52
C ILE A 123 7.73 -19.38 17.19
N GLU A 124 8.84 -19.18 17.87
CA GLU A 124 9.41 -20.21 18.74
C GLU A 124 8.60 -20.29 20.02
N ALA A 125 8.00 -21.44 20.26
CA ALA A 125 7.24 -21.72 21.48
C ALA A 125 7.84 -22.89 22.22
N GLU A 126 8.00 -22.74 23.54
CA GLU A 126 8.34 -23.86 24.41
C GLU A 126 7.08 -24.71 24.59
N VAL A 127 7.16 -25.97 24.18
CA VAL A 127 6.09 -26.95 24.33
C VAL A 127 6.57 -28.06 25.25
N PHE A 128 5.72 -28.41 26.21
CA PHE A 128 5.97 -29.57 27.02
C PHE A 128 5.55 -30.83 26.28
N THR A 129 6.51 -31.64 25.86
CA THR A 129 6.26 -32.94 25.26
C THR A 129 6.47 -34.01 26.32
N THR A 130 5.47 -34.89 26.49
CA THR A 130 5.60 -36.06 27.35
C THR A 130 6.13 -37.20 26.52
N LYS A 131 7.38 -37.58 26.74
CA LYS A 131 7.95 -38.77 26.11
C LYS A 131 7.85 -39.91 27.10
N GLN A 132 7.36 -41.07 26.65
CA GLN A 132 7.35 -42.30 27.45
C GLN A 132 8.72 -42.95 27.30
N HIS A 133 9.40 -43.15 28.45
CA HIS A 133 10.62 -43.94 28.51
C HIS A 133 10.37 -45.22 29.31
N MET A 134 10.66 -46.31 28.67
CA MET A 134 10.72 -47.59 29.40
C MET A 134 12.13 -47.74 29.98
N HIS A 135 12.28 -47.71 31.29
CA HIS A 135 13.59 -47.85 31.95
C HIS A 135 14.19 -49.25 31.78
N PHE A 136 13.37 -50.24 31.57
CA PHE A 136 13.80 -51.63 31.44
C PHE A 136 13.18 -52.28 30.19
N ALA A 137 13.96 -53.11 29.51
CA ALA A 137 13.39 -53.91 28.44
C ALA A 137 12.27 -54.83 29.02
N ALA A 138 11.20 -55.00 28.24
CA ALA A 138 10.07 -55.83 28.68
C ALA A 138 10.50 -57.21 29.19
N ARG A 139 11.57 -57.76 28.67
CA ARG A 139 12.19 -59.02 29.10
C ARG A 139 12.78 -58.93 30.50
N GLU A 140 13.39 -57.81 30.88
CA GLU A 140 13.98 -57.61 32.21
C GLU A 140 12.88 -57.46 33.26
N ILE A 141 11.81 -56.74 32.94
CA ILE A 141 10.63 -56.59 33.81
C ILE A 141 9.97 -57.94 34.06
N LEU A 142 9.82 -58.76 33.04
CA LEU A 142 9.25 -60.11 33.17
C LEU A 142 10.15 -61.03 34.03
N ASN A 143 11.46 -60.94 33.89
CA ASN A 143 12.41 -61.68 34.71
C ASN A 143 12.43 -61.20 36.17
N PHE A 144 12.31 -59.90 36.39
CA PHE A 144 12.20 -59.31 37.72
C PHE A 144 10.89 -59.72 38.43
N ASN A 145 9.76 -59.68 37.71
CA ASN A 145 8.47 -60.12 38.14
C ASN A 145 8.50 -61.63 38.57
N ARG A 146 9.18 -62.45 37.75
CA ARG A 146 9.33 -63.90 38.06
C ARG A 146 10.16 -64.15 39.31
N LYS A 147 11.22 -63.32 39.54
CA LYS A 147 12.08 -63.45 40.72
C LYS A 147 11.39 -63.02 42.04
N LEU A 148 10.55 -61.98 41.94
CA LEU A 148 9.88 -61.36 43.09
C LEU A 148 8.45 -61.90 43.33
N GLY A 149 7.92 -62.76 42.46
CA GLY A 149 6.54 -63.26 42.57
C GLY A 149 5.47 -62.17 42.31
N VAL A 150 5.84 -61.01 41.71
CA VAL A 150 4.93 -59.90 41.50
C VAL A 150 4.43 -59.92 40.05
N LYS A 151 3.16 -59.59 39.83
CA LYS A 151 2.55 -59.54 38.50
C LYS A 151 2.39 -58.07 38.05
N VAL A 152 3.50 -57.36 37.87
CA VAL A 152 3.48 -55.98 37.34
C VAL A 152 3.59 -56.02 35.83
N LYS A 153 2.71 -55.30 35.13
CA LYS A 153 2.72 -55.23 33.66
C LYS A 153 3.80 -54.28 33.15
N PRO A 154 4.47 -54.57 32.01
CA PRO A 154 5.57 -53.75 31.50
C PRO A 154 5.23 -52.25 31.33
N TYR A 155 3.99 -51.90 31.01
CA TYR A 155 3.57 -50.50 30.86
C TYR A 155 3.44 -49.74 32.18
N GLU A 156 3.37 -50.40 33.34
CA GLU A 156 3.32 -49.76 34.68
C GLU A 156 4.69 -49.21 35.10
N HIS A 157 5.76 -49.60 34.38
CA HIS A 157 7.12 -49.08 34.58
C HIS A 157 7.50 -47.98 33.60
N MET A 158 6.52 -47.38 32.90
CA MET A 158 6.77 -46.26 32.04
C MET A 158 6.87 -44.97 32.85
N GLU A 159 7.98 -44.29 32.73
CA GLU A 159 8.19 -42.97 33.32
C GLU A 159 7.82 -41.90 32.29
N HIS A 160 6.88 -41.02 32.67
CA HIS A 160 6.52 -39.87 31.83
C HIS A 160 7.40 -38.69 32.23
N ARG A 161 8.32 -38.29 31.36
CA ARG A 161 9.10 -37.06 31.53
C ARG A 161 8.52 -35.97 30.70
N ALA A 162 8.16 -34.85 31.33
CA ALA A 162 7.86 -33.63 30.66
C ALA A 162 9.19 -32.99 30.19
N ILE A 163 9.43 -33.00 28.90
CA ILE A 163 10.61 -32.36 28.29
C ILE A 163 10.15 -31.07 27.66
N ARG A 164 10.90 -29.98 27.90
CA ARG A 164 10.70 -28.72 27.19
C ARG A 164 11.40 -28.82 25.84
N ASP A 165 10.65 -28.77 24.76
CA ASP A 165 11.16 -28.70 23.42
C ASP A 165 10.76 -27.35 22.83
N CYS A 166 11.71 -26.63 22.21
CA CYS A 166 11.43 -25.45 21.42
C CYS A 166 10.94 -25.89 20.03
N VAL A 167 9.69 -25.59 19.73
CA VAL A 167 9.05 -25.95 18.46
C VAL A 167 8.64 -24.69 17.72
N LYS A 168 8.88 -24.64 16.41
CA LYS A 168 8.37 -23.56 15.55
C LYS A 168 6.87 -23.75 15.32
N VAL A 169 6.08 -22.83 15.84
CA VAL A 169 4.62 -22.83 15.72
C VAL A 169 4.20 -21.72 14.74
N ILE A 170 3.17 -22.00 13.97
CA ILE A 170 2.60 -21.01 13.04
C ILE A 170 2.08 -19.81 13.83
N CYS A 171 2.51 -18.61 13.43
CA CYS A 171 2.05 -17.37 14.03
C CYS A 171 0.54 -17.19 13.81
N LYS A 172 -0.21 -16.96 14.88
CA LYS A 172 -1.67 -16.76 14.83
C LYS A 172 -2.07 -15.46 14.15
N THR A 173 -1.23 -14.43 14.20
CA THR A 173 -1.51 -13.10 13.64
C THR A 173 -1.46 -13.10 12.12
N CYS A 174 -0.45 -13.74 11.53
CA CYS A 174 -0.29 -13.78 10.07
C CYS A 174 -0.66 -15.13 9.46
N ASN A 175 -1.02 -16.14 10.27
CA ASN A 175 -1.33 -17.51 9.85
C ASN A 175 -0.22 -18.12 8.95
N GLY A 176 1.03 -17.95 9.36
CA GLY A 176 2.19 -18.49 8.66
C GLY A 176 2.68 -17.69 7.45
N LYS A 177 2.03 -16.58 7.11
CA LYS A 177 2.38 -15.78 5.92
C LYS A 177 3.60 -14.87 6.11
N GLY A 178 4.01 -14.59 7.34
CA GLY A 178 5.07 -13.62 7.67
C GLY A 178 4.66 -12.16 7.45
N GLU A 179 3.52 -11.91 6.82
CA GLU A 179 3.03 -10.59 6.44
C GLU A 179 1.59 -10.37 6.89
N VAL A 180 1.27 -9.14 7.25
CA VAL A 180 -0.09 -8.71 7.62
C VAL A 180 -0.53 -7.61 6.67
N SER A 181 -1.74 -7.76 6.09
CA SER A 181 -2.34 -6.76 5.23
C SER A 181 -2.80 -5.53 6.03
N HIS A 182 -2.71 -4.34 5.43
CA HIS A 182 -3.30 -3.11 5.97
C HIS A 182 -4.82 -3.02 5.73
N SER A 183 -5.39 -4.01 5.07
CA SER A 183 -6.82 -4.09 4.81
C SER A 183 -7.65 -3.94 6.09
N CYS A 184 -8.68 -3.10 6.03
CA CYS A 184 -9.63 -2.96 7.12
C CYS A 184 -10.50 -4.22 7.26
N ARG A 185 -11.14 -4.40 8.42
CA ARG A 185 -12.09 -5.51 8.68
C ARG A 185 -13.29 -5.56 7.72
N CYS A 186 -13.51 -4.52 6.91
CA CYS A 186 -14.47 -4.53 5.79
C CYS A 186 -13.90 -5.25 4.54
N ASN A 187 -12.83 -6.02 4.66
CA ASN A 187 -12.14 -6.70 3.58
C ASN A 187 -11.66 -5.76 2.45
N GLY A 188 -11.25 -4.56 2.81
CA GLY A 188 -10.76 -3.57 1.86
C GLY A 188 -11.83 -2.84 1.07
N ARG A 189 -13.11 -3.14 1.26
CA ARG A 189 -14.21 -2.54 0.46
C ARG A 189 -14.53 -1.10 0.83
N GLY A 190 -14.19 -0.66 2.04
CA GLY A 190 -14.61 0.65 2.55
C GLY A 190 -16.04 0.69 3.06
N GLU A 191 -16.85 -0.30 2.75
CA GLU A 191 -18.27 -0.40 3.06
C GLU A 191 -18.59 -1.68 3.83
N VAL A 192 -19.63 -1.63 4.63
CA VAL A 192 -20.17 -2.77 5.39
C VAL A 192 -21.67 -2.85 5.22
N LEU A 193 -22.21 -4.07 5.24
CA LEU A 193 -23.65 -4.29 5.15
C LEU A 193 -24.37 -3.68 6.35
N ASP A 194 -25.37 -2.84 6.10
CA ASP A 194 -26.29 -2.36 7.12
C ASP A 194 -27.42 -3.37 7.32
N LYS A 195 -27.29 -4.20 8.34
CA LYS A 195 -28.27 -5.26 8.63
C LYS A 195 -29.67 -4.71 8.87
N LYS A 196 -29.78 -3.58 9.58
CA LYS A 196 -31.09 -2.98 9.93
C LYS A 196 -31.84 -2.47 8.71
N GLU A 197 -31.13 -1.75 7.82
CA GLU A 197 -31.77 -1.22 6.61
C GLU A 197 -31.99 -2.33 5.57
N THR A 198 -31.10 -3.32 5.50
CA THR A 198 -31.27 -4.52 4.64
C THR A 198 -32.52 -5.31 5.03
N GLU A 199 -32.77 -5.52 6.34
CA GLU A 199 -33.96 -6.21 6.83
C GLU A 199 -35.24 -5.44 6.54
N LYS A 200 -35.21 -4.10 6.59
CA LYS A 200 -36.39 -3.26 6.27
C LYS A 200 -36.70 -3.21 4.77
N GLN A 201 -35.66 -3.15 3.94
CA GLN A 201 -35.86 -2.95 2.50
C GLN A 201 -35.86 -4.26 1.71
N GLY A 202 -35.47 -5.39 2.31
CA GLY A 202 -35.37 -6.70 1.66
C GLY A 202 -34.26 -6.82 0.61
N ILE A 203 -33.44 -5.76 0.44
CA ILE A 203 -32.30 -5.71 -0.48
C ILE A 203 -31.03 -5.35 0.29
N PRO A 204 -29.85 -5.80 -0.13
CA PRO A 204 -28.58 -5.49 0.56
C PRO A 204 -28.28 -3.99 0.50
N VAL A 205 -28.30 -3.33 1.64
CA VAL A 205 -27.95 -1.91 1.79
C VAL A 205 -26.57 -1.83 2.43
N TYR A 206 -25.67 -1.05 1.83
CA TYR A 206 -24.31 -0.85 2.32
C TYR A 206 -24.15 0.55 2.91
N LYS A 207 -23.40 0.64 4.00
CA LYS A 207 -22.99 1.90 4.62
C LYS A 207 -21.48 1.99 4.71
N THR A 208 -20.98 3.21 4.76
CA THR A 208 -19.55 3.49 4.93
C THR A 208 -19.02 2.84 6.21
N CYS A 209 -17.90 2.14 6.11
CA CYS A 209 -17.25 1.50 7.24
C CYS A 209 -16.75 2.57 8.23
N CYS A 210 -17.26 2.54 9.46
CA CYS A 210 -16.89 3.51 10.50
C CYS A 210 -15.42 3.40 10.95
N LYS A 211 -14.77 2.23 10.75
CA LYS A 211 -13.37 2.00 11.16
C LYS A 211 -12.35 2.64 10.21
N CYS A 212 -12.58 2.53 8.91
CA CYS A 212 -11.67 3.08 7.89
C CYS A 212 -12.23 4.31 7.19
N THR A 213 -13.43 4.76 7.56
CA THR A 213 -14.11 5.92 6.96
C THR A 213 -14.14 5.87 5.43
N GLY A 214 -14.47 4.69 4.87
CA GLY A 214 -14.57 4.48 3.44
C GLY A 214 -13.28 4.10 2.71
N ARG A 215 -12.11 4.22 3.34
CA ARG A 215 -10.81 3.98 2.67
C ARG A 215 -10.49 2.53 2.36
N GLY A 216 -11.09 1.59 3.06
CA GLY A 216 -10.78 0.16 2.94
C GLY A 216 -9.52 -0.31 3.67
N TYR A 217 -8.69 0.58 4.20
CA TYR A 217 -7.45 0.26 4.91
C TYR A 217 -7.24 1.12 6.17
N SER A 218 -6.37 0.66 7.05
CA SER A 218 -5.98 1.38 8.27
C SER A 218 -4.88 2.39 7.96
N ARG A 219 -5.05 3.62 8.46
CA ARG A 219 -3.98 4.64 8.42
C ARG A 219 -2.82 4.25 9.32
N LEU A 220 -1.68 4.88 9.07
CA LEU A 220 -0.53 4.80 9.94
C LEU A 220 -0.86 5.45 11.30
N PRO A 221 -0.60 4.77 12.44
CA PRO A 221 -0.82 5.38 13.74
C PRO A 221 0.09 6.61 13.91
N ALA A 222 -0.50 7.77 14.16
CA ALA A 222 0.26 9.00 14.35
C ALA A 222 1.22 8.94 15.57
N GLU A 223 0.96 8.03 16.50
CA GLU A 223 1.80 7.80 17.67
C GLU A 223 3.13 7.11 17.31
N ASP A 224 3.15 6.32 16.24
CA ASP A 224 4.40 5.71 15.75
C ASP A 224 5.36 6.79 15.24
N VAL A 225 4.81 7.84 14.61
CA VAL A 225 5.59 9.00 14.14
C VAL A 225 6.17 9.78 15.33
N ARG A 226 5.36 9.99 16.39
CA ARG A 226 5.84 10.65 17.60
C ARG A 226 6.97 9.88 18.26
N ARG A 227 6.82 8.55 18.40
CA ARG A 227 7.86 7.67 18.95
C ARG A 227 9.16 7.78 18.15
N GLU A 228 9.09 7.72 16.84
CA GLU A 228 10.27 7.84 15.98
C GLU A 228 11.00 9.19 16.18
N ILE A 229 10.24 10.30 16.37
CA ILE A 229 10.84 11.60 16.69
C ILE A 229 11.51 11.57 18.07
N CYS A 230 10.84 10.96 19.08
CA CYS A 230 11.41 10.84 20.42
C CYS A 230 12.69 9.99 20.43
N ASP A 231 12.71 8.93 19.66
CA ASP A 231 13.85 7.99 19.63
C ASP A 231 15.07 8.58 18.89
N LYS A 232 14.84 9.41 17.87
CA LYS A 232 15.91 9.88 16.98
C LYS A 232 16.36 11.32 17.19
N VAL A 233 15.49 12.20 17.70
CA VAL A 233 15.78 13.63 17.71
C VAL A 233 15.71 14.20 19.13
N PHE A 234 14.55 14.25 19.74
CA PHE A 234 14.34 14.78 21.10
C PHE A 234 13.05 14.25 21.73
N ASP A 235 12.99 14.26 23.06
CA ASP A 235 11.76 13.88 23.77
C ASP A 235 10.63 14.88 23.50
N LEU A 236 9.56 14.39 22.86
CA LEU A 236 8.42 15.19 22.44
C LEU A 236 7.19 14.87 23.29
N PRO A 237 6.75 15.78 24.20
CA PRO A 237 5.56 15.57 24.99
C PRO A 237 4.31 15.39 24.11
N GLU A 238 3.41 14.51 24.51
CA GLU A 238 2.18 14.18 23.76
C GLU A 238 1.30 15.43 23.50
N THR A 239 1.24 16.34 24.45
CA THR A 239 0.48 17.59 24.32
C THR A 239 1.05 18.50 23.23
N SER A 240 2.39 18.60 23.14
CA SER A 240 3.07 19.38 22.11
C SER A 240 2.91 18.74 20.74
N TRP A 241 3.02 17.41 20.68
CA TRP A 241 2.74 16.65 19.47
C TRP A 241 1.34 16.93 18.92
N ARG A 242 0.32 16.72 19.74
CA ARG A 242 -1.09 16.85 19.32
C ARG A 242 -1.46 18.24 18.87
N ARG A 243 -0.92 19.29 19.53
CA ARG A 243 -1.30 20.67 19.24
C ARG A 243 -0.53 21.29 18.07
N ASN A 244 0.73 20.90 17.91
CA ASN A 244 1.64 21.62 17.03
C ASN A 244 2.12 20.80 15.82
N ILE A 245 2.66 19.61 16.06
CA ILE A 245 3.34 18.84 15.00
C ILE A 245 2.37 17.92 14.25
N LYS A 246 1.42 17.30 14.96
CA LYS A 246 0.42 16.43 14.33
C LYS A 246 -0.43 17.14 13.26
N PRO A 247 -0.92 18.39 13.46
CA PRO A 247 -1.64 19.12 12.40
C PRO A 247 -0.78 19.36 11.16
N PHE A 248 0.52 19.62 11.33
CA PHE A 248 1.45 19.76 10.23
C PHE A 248 1.63 18.43 9.48
N TYR A 249 1.80 17.31 10.20
CA TYR A 249 1.86 15.98 9.63
C TYR A 249 0.60 15.63 8.82
N GLU A 250 -0.58 15.92 9.37
CA GLU A 250 -1.85 15.70 8.68
C GLU A 250 -1.99 16.56 7.41
N MET A 251 -1.49 17.79 7.47
CA MET A 251 -1.43 18.69 6.30
C MET A 251 -0.54 18.09 5.20
N LEU A 252 0.64 17.54 5.53
CA LEU A 252 1.51 16.90 4.54
C LEU A 252 0.83 15.73 3.84
N ILE A 253 0.09 14.90 4.59
CA ILE A 253 -0.67 13.80 3.99
C ILE A 253 -1.76 14.31 3.04
N GLN A 254 -2.48 15.36 3.44
CA GLN A 254 -3.50 15.97 2.58
C GLN A 254 -2.87 16.56 1.31
N GLU A 255 -1.69 17.14 1.42
CA GLU A 255 -0.97 17.68 0.28
C GLU A 255 -0.55 16.60 -0.71
N CYS A 256 -0.12 15.42 -0.24
CA CYS A 256 0.14 14.28 -1.14
C CYS A 256 -1.08 13.93 -2.01
N PHE A 257 -2.29 13.96 -1.44
CA PHE A 257 -3.52 13.70 -2.19
C PHE A 257 -3.87 14.83 -3.16
N LYS A 258 -3.69 16.10 -2.75
CA LYS A 258 -3.91 17.24 -3.64
C LYS A 258 -2.94 17.24 -4.83
N GLU A 259 -1.69 16.95 -4.57
CA GLU A 259 -0.68 16.84 -5.61
C GLU A 259 -0.96 15.68 -6.58
N GLN A 260 -1.48 14.56 -6.07
CA GLN A 260 -1.98 13.49 -6.94
C GLN A 260 -3.13 13.96 -7.82
N GLU A 261 -4.07 14.76 -7.29
CA GLU A 261 -5.16 15.34 -8.11
C GLU A 261 -4.63 16.34 -9.14
N ASN A 262 -3.63 17.14 -8.78
CA ASN A 262 -2.97 18.06 -9.72
C ASN A 262 -2.27 17.28 -10.84
N ALA A 263 -1.61 16.17 -10.52
CA ALA A 263 -0.99 15.29 -11.50
C ALA A 263 -2.04 14.65 -12.43
N GLU A 264 -3.19 14.21 -11.89
CA GLU A 264 -4.32 13.69 -12.68
C GLU A 264 -4.83 14.74 -13.68
N LYS A 265 -5.02 15.97 -13.20
CA LYS A 265 -5.45 17.10 -14.07
C LYS A 265 -4.41 17.42 -15.15
N ALA A 266 -3.13 17.51 -14.77
CA ALA A 266 -2.05 17.78 -15.70
C ALA A 266 -1.97 16.70 -16.81
N LEU A 267 -2.03 15.42 -16.41
CA LEU A 267 -2.00 14.31 -17.35
C LEU A 267 -3.25 14.30 -18.24
N SER A 268 -4.43 14.56 -17.69
CA SER A 268 -5.67 14.60 -18.46
C SER A 268 -5.68 15.71 -19.51
N ILE A 269 -5.10 16.87 -19.20
CA ILE A 269 -4.96 17.99 -20.15
C ILE A 269 -4.04 17.61 -21.31
N VAL A 270 -2.87 17.03 -20.99
CA VAL A 270 -1.88 16.64 -22.01
C VAL A 270 -2.40 15.51 -22.91
N THR A 271 -3.18 14.59 -22.35
CA THR A 271 -3.73 13.43 -23.10
C THR A 271 -5.09 13.68 -23.72
N LYS A 272 -5.68 14.87 -23.53
CA LYS A 272 -6.91 15.26 -24.23
C LYS A 272 -6.56 15.40 -25.71
N ARG A 273 -6.95 14.42 -26.51
CA ARG A 273 -6.98 14.59 -27.95
C ARG A 273 -8.03 15.66 -28.22
N GLU A 274 -7.61 16.85 -28.66
CA GLU A 274 -8.53 17.76 -29.32
C GLU A 274 -9.08 16.98 -30.50
N SER A 275 -10.36 16.73 -30.53
CA SER A 275 -11.05 16.37 -31.75
C SER A 275 -10.87 17.58 -32.66
N ILE A 276 -9.87 17.51 -33.52
CA ILE A 276 -9.75 18.46 -34.64
C ILE A 276 -10.98 18.18 -35.46
N THR A 277 -12.03 18.92 -35.17
CA THR A 277 -13.13 19.10 -36.10
C THR A 277 -12.51 19.89 -37.26
N ILE A 278 -12.02 19.15 -38.24
CA ILE A 278 -11.68 19.73 -39.54
C ILE A 278 -13.05 20.16 -40.11
N ASN A 279 -13.46 21.35 -39.72
CA ASN A 279 -14.47 22.08 -40.48
C ASN A 279 -13.84 22.32 -41.81
N GLN A 280 -14.18 21.47 -42.77
CA GLN A 280 -13.94 21.70 -44.19
C GLN A 280 -14.71 22.98 -44.62
N GLN A 281 -14.13 24.11 -44.40
CA GLN A 281 -14.41 25.29 -45.19
C GLN A 281 -13.58 25.24 -46.48
N PHE A 282 -13.72 24.16 -47.23
CA PHE A 282 -13.46 24.19 -48.66
C PHE A 282 -14.74 24.61 -49.38
N HIS A 283 -15.15 25.84 -49.22
CA HIS A 283 -15.91 26.54 -50.26
C HIS A 283 -14.89 27.15 -51.21
N GLY A 284 -14.35 26.28 -52.06
CA GLY A 284 -13.64 26.72 -53.26
C GLY A 284 -14.61 27.43 -54.19
N ASN A 285 -14.44 28.75 -54.33
CA ASN A 285 -14.98 29.53 -55.43
C ASN A 285 -14.39 28.99 -56.74
N ILE A 286 -15.05 28.05 -57.39
CA ILE A 286 -14.83 27.74 -58.78
C ILE A 286 -15.67 28.75 -59.57
N HIS A 287 -15.03 29.85 -59.91
CA HIS A 287 -15.52 30.78 -60.92
C HIS A 287 -15.30 30.11 -62.27
N CYS A 288 -16.33 29.49 -62.80
CA CYS A 288 -16.35 29.09 -64.19
C CYS A 288 -16.35 30.34 -65.09
N MET A 289 -15.21 30.67 -65.65
CA MET A 289 -15.15 31.55 -66.80
C MET A 289 -15.60 30.75 -68.01
N ASN A 290 -16.86 30.91 -68.39
CA ASN A 290 -17.32 30.56 -69.72
C ASN A 290 -16.84 31.60 -70.73
N GLY A 291 -15.79 31.30 -71.46
CA GLY A 291 -15.41 31.97 -72.66
C GLY A 291 -16.31 31.56 -73.84
N GLY A 292 -17.25 32.40 -74.15
CA GLY A 292 -18.04 32.24 -75.34
C GLY A 292 -17.26 32.82 -76.56
N SER A 293 -16.82 31.92 -77.42
CA SER A 293 -16.41 32.30 -78.79
C SER A 293 -17.62 32.24 -79.71
N GLY A 294 -18.12 33.37 -80.11
CA GLY A 294 -19.05 33.51 -81.21
C GLY A 294 -18.32 33.67 -82.49
N LEU A 295 -18.68 32.92 -83.48
CA LEU A 295 -18.31 33.07 -84.91
C LEU A 295 -19.57 33.22 -85.71
N SER A 296 -19.44 34.23 -86.65
CA SER A 296 -20.24 34.63 -87.76
C SER A 296 -21.55 35.35 -87.54
#